data_2ad1209170855c1a003605f0a83c68da
#
_entry.id   2ad1209170855c1a003605f0a83c68da
#
_cell.length_a   1.000
_cell.length_b   1.000
_cell.length_c   1.000
_cell.angle_alpha   90.00
_cell.angle_beta   90.00
_cell.angle_gamma   90.00
#
_symmetry.space_group_name_H-M   'P 1'
#
loop_
_entity.id
_entity.type
_entity.pdbx_description
1 polymer ?
#
loop_
_entity_poly.entity_id
_entity_poly.type
_entity_poly.pdbx_seq_one_letter_code
_entity_poly.pdbx_strand_id
1 'polypeptide(L)'
;MTHVCQGWRDTLTRCSLLWTSLNCVDSNKTRVYIERSRSSPLEVSLYEYKIPCYHMGTFLRVVPHIDRVHSLTIEGGEFALQNLTTYFSRPIPLLKDLTIYIQCRSPPTLSAKLFNGDLSSLCKLTLAGVTLHIPWQNLPNLTAFTLHHVGEGEISVTRLLDFFSNAPLLNKIELSAIPETSDASLGRVVSLPSLKTFVIFADSMYSSILLNHLCIPAGALLHVKFDFPGEDPQLQEVLPKSSENIRNTLHITSAYLKFSPDRCSVRLNGPSGELCMCGLQPNWSVPPLVVPQRRFLLSLDYFDLSRVQRLVVTAYEYPGLEEIDVSSPHHILQITKGLRTLLLNQCNNLPFIFALDPSKNTSKHVLCSKLKNLVVYNDYQEPFNIPDLVNMAKERASNGAKLYSITLVIRGELLYEEDVLKLKEHVVHVECRPWESEPEWDSIPDGGGD
;
A
#
# COMPACT_ATOMS: atom_id res chain seq x y z
N MET A 1 -37.94 9.44 20.06
CA MET A 1 -37.39 10.33 21.12
C MET A 1 -38.36 10.68 22.23
N THR A 2 -39.39 9.91 22.46
CA THR A 2 -40.50 10.22 23.39
C THR A 2 -40.23 9.84 24.85
N HIS A 3 -39.14 9.12 25.14
CA HIS A 3 -38.85 8.64 26.51
C HIS A 3 -37.64 9.27 27.19
N VAL A 4 -37.08 10.36 26.63
CA VAL A 4 -35.97 11.07 27.26
C VAL A 4 -36.54 12.14 28.21
N CYS A 5 -36.04 12.19 29.46
CA CYS A 5 -36.50 13.18 30.43
C CYS A 5 -36.23 14.62 29.93
N GLN A 6 -37.01 15.58 30.43
CA GLN A 6 -36.93 16.98 29.98
C GLN A 6 -35.53 17.57 30.15
N GLY A 7 -34.85 17.28 31.27
CA GLY A 7 -33.50 17.76 31.53
C GLY A 7 -32.47 17.28 30.45
N TRP A 8 -32.56 16.02 30.07
CA TRP A 8 -31.73 15.50 28.99
C TRP A 8 -32.03 16.19 27.65
N ARG A 9 -33.28 16.39 27.32
CA ARG A 9 -33.70 17.09 26.11
C ARG A 9 -33.16 18.51 26.06
N ASP A 10 -33.28 19.24 27.16
CA ASP A 10 -32.78 20.60 27.27
C ASP A 10 -31.26 20.66 27.16
N THR A 11 -30.55 19.74 27.79
CA THR A 11 -29.09 19.62 27.66
C THR A 11 -28.67 19.34 26.22
N LEU A 12 -29.28 18.35 25.57
CA LEU A 12 -28.97 18.01 24.18
C LEU A 12 -29.24 19.16 23.20
N THR A 13 -30.37 19.89 23.40
CA THR A 13 -30.71 21.01 22.52
C THR A 13 -29.81 22.23 22.73
N ARG A 14 -29.21 22.39 23.89
CA ARG A 14 -28.25 23.48 24.19
C ARG A 14 -26.81 23.18 23.75
N CYS A 15 -26.44 21.92 23.60
CA CYS A 15 -25.12 21.52 23.17
C CYS A 15 -24.97 21.70 21.67
N SER A 16 -24.41 22.83 21.21
CA SER A 16 -24.29 23.18 19.79
C SER A 16 -23.45 22.17 19.00
N LEU A 17 -22.46 21.53 19.62
CA LEU A 17 -21.57 20.55 18.96
C LEU A 17 -22.28 19.27 18.49
N LEU A 18 -23.42 18.92 19.11
CA LEU A 18 -24.22 17.77 18.67
C LEU A 18 -24.99 18.02 17.38
N TRP A 19 -25.02 19.25 16.90
CA TRP A 19 -25.81 19.69 15.74
C TRP A 19 -24.92 20.18 14.59
N THR A 20 -23.62 19.93 14.64
CA THR A 20 -22.65 20.43 13.65
C THR A 20 -22.48 19.55 12.41
N SER A 21 -22.79 18.26 12.50
CA SER A 21 -22.67 17.33 11.37
C SER A 21 -23.97 17.30 10.57
N LEU A 22 -23.92 17.86 9.37
CA LEU A 22 -25.05 18.04 8.46
C LEU A 22 -24.98 17.02 7.32
N ASN A 23 -25.84 16.03 7.39
CA ASN A 23 -26.13 15.21 6.22
C ASN A 23 -27.30 15.86 5.47
N CYS A 24 -27.04 16.46 4.31
CA CYS A 24 -27.99 17.27 3.58
C CYS A 24 -29.07 16.46 2.82
N VAL A 25 -29.51 15.33 3.35
CA VAL A 25 -30.58 14.49 2.77
C VAL A 25 -31.98 15.04 3.07
N ASP A 26 -32.21 15.57 4.28
CA ASP A 26 -33.49 16.09 4.76
C ASP A 26 -33.40 17.59 5.04
N SER A 27 -34.18 18.38 4.30
CA SER A 27 -34.22 19.84 4.40
C SER A 27 -34.68 20.34 5.78
N ASN A 28 -35.66 19.68 6.40
CA ASN A 28 -36.16 20.09 7.72
C ASN A 28 -35.16 19.78 8.83
N LYS A 29 -34.54 18.59 8.75
CA LYS A 29 -33.50 18.19 9.68
C LYS A 29 -32.28 19.13 9.55
N THR A 30 -31.86 19.44 8.34
CA THR A 30 -30.75 20.37 8.08
C THR A 30 -31.02 21.75 8.68
N ARG A 31 -32.23 22.30 8.51
CA ARG A 31 -32.63 23.57 9.12
C ARG A 31 -32.48 23.54 10.65
N VAL A 32 -33.03 22.53 11.30
CA VAL A 32 -32.94 22.37 12.76
C VAL A 32 -31.51 22.27 13.25
N TYR A 33 -30.66 21.55 12.52
CA TYR A 33 -29.25 21.40 12.87
C TYR A 33 -28.49 22.72 12.72
N ILE A 34 -28.70 23.47 11.65
CA ILE A 34 -28.13 24.81 11.47
C ILE A 34 -28.52 25.76 12.62
N GLU A 35 -29.81 25.80 12.96
CA GLU A 35 -30.32 26.64 14.05
C GLU A 35 -29.68 26.27 15.40
N ARG A 36 -29.58 24.97 15.71
CA ARG A 36 -29.04 24.47 16.97
C ARG A 36 -27.52 24.47 17.05
N SER A 37 -26.81 24.37 15.94
CA SER A 37 -25.33 24.48 15.89
C SER A 37 -24.87 25.92 16.21
N ARG A 38 -25.72 26.92 16.12
CA ARG A 38 -25.41 28.34 16.41
C ARG A 38 -24.19 28.80 15.58
N SER A 39 -23.12 29.23 16.28
CA SER A 39 -21.86 29.67 15.66
C SER A 39 -20.77 28.56 15.55
N SER A 40 -21.08 27.33 15.96
CA SER A 40 -20.10 26.22 15.90
C SER A 40 -19.73 25.90 14.47
N PRO A 41 -18.48 25.48 14.22
CA PRO A 41 -18.03 25.00 12.89
C PRO A 41 -18.91 23.83 12.41
N LEU A 42 -19.13 23.75 11.10
CA LEU A 42 -20.02 22.78 10.49
C LEU A 42 -19.22 21.74 9.67
N GLU A 43 -19.64 20.49 9.80
CA GLU A 43 -19.31 19.39 8.89
C GLU A 43 -20.48 19.18 7.94
N VAL A 44 -20.26 19.28 6.65
CA VAL A 44 -21.31 19.19 5.64
C VAL A 44 -21.03 18.04 4.70
N SER A 45 -21.97 17.12 4.59
CA SER A 45 -21.91 15.99 3.67
C SER A 45 -23.08 16.04 2.69
N LEU A 46 -22.75 16.02 1.42
CA LEU A 46 -23.68 16.03 0.29
C LEU A 46 -23.58 14.69 -0.44
N TYR A 47 -24.65 13.90 -0.39
CA TYR A 47 -24.71 12.59 -1.04
C TYR A 47 -25.80 12.59 -2.13
N GLU A 48 -25.44 12.33 -3.38
CA GLU A 48 -26.38 12.30 -4.49
C GLU A 48 -26.56 10.86 -5.01
N TYR A 49 -27.32 10.04 -4.29
CA TYR A 49 -27.42 8.62 -4.61
C TYR A 49 -28.51 8.22 -5.61
N LYS A 50 -29.39 9.02 -6.10
CA LYS A 50 -30.38 8.58 -7.15
C LYS A 50 -31.34 9.65 -7.68
N ILE A 51 -31.49 10.81 -7.03
CA ILE A 51 -32.45 11.83 -7.44
C ILE A 51 -31.79 13.21 -7.37
N PRO A 52 -31.33 13.76 -8.51
CA PRO A 52 -30.51 14.98 -8.55
C PRO A 52 -31.14 16.23 -7.89
N CYS A 53 -32.47 16.29 -7.82
CA CYS A 53 -33.18 17.52 -7.50
C CYS A 53 -33.39 17.76 -5.98
N TYR A 54 -33.43 16.71 -5.16
CA TYR A 54 -33.83 16.87 -3.75
C TYR A 54 -32.74 17.45 -2.85
N HIS A 55 -31.48 17.11 -3.10
CA HIS A 55 -30.36 17.51 -2.23
C HIS A 55 -29.91 18.94 -2.45
N MET A 56 -30.09 19.47 -3.68
CA MET A 56 -29.71 20.85 -4.00
C MET A 56 -30.48 21.86 -3.14
N GLY A 57 -31.80 21.68 -2.98
CA GLY A 57 -32.62 22.55 -2.11
C GLY A 57 -32.17 22.55 -0.66
N THR A 58 -31.65 21.42 -0.18
CA THR A 58 -31.12 21.30 1.18
C THR A 58 -29.77 21.97 1.32
N PHE A 59 -28.88 21.79 0.32
CA PHE A 59 -27.59 22.49 0.29
C PHE A 59 -27.75 24.02 0.24
N LEU A 60 -28.71 24.56 -0.50
CA LEU A 60 -28.98 25.99 -0.54
C LEU A 60 -29.27 26.61 0.84
N ARG A 61 -29.69 25.79 1.82
CA ARG A 61 -29.84 26.24 3.21
C ARG A 61 -28.51 26.37 3.94
N VAL A 62 -27.47 25.63 3.51
CA VAL A 62 -26.12 25.68 4.08
C VAL A 62 -25.34 26.88 3.53
N VAL A 63 -25.60 27.27 2.28
CA VAL A 63 -24.87 28.39 1.58
C VAL A 63 -24.79 29.68 2.39
N PRO A 64 -25.83 30.16 3.12
CA PRO A 64 -25.72 31.35 3.97
C PRO A 64 -24.75 31.19 5.16
N HIS A 65 -24.36 29.95 5.49
CA HIS A 65 -23.50 29.62 6.63
C HIS A 65 -22.18 28.98 6.20
N ILE A 66 -21.80 29.15 4.93
CA ILE A 66 -20.63 28.51 4.33
C ILE A 66 -19.31 28.95 4.98
N ASP A 67 -19.28 30.15 5.52
CA ASP A 67 -18.17 30.70 6.31
C ASP A 67 -17.83 29.91 7.56
N ARG A 68 -18.79 29.11 8.06
CA ARG A 68 -18.63 28.22 9.22
C ARG A 68 -18.23 26.78 8.85
N VAL A 69 -18.23 26.43 7.56
CA VAL A 69 -17.92 25.08 7.12
C VAL A 69 -16.44 24.81 7.31
N HIS A 70 -16.10 23.79 8.10
CA HIS A 70 -14.73 23.36 8.31
C HIS A 70 -14.42 22.00 7.67
N SER A 71 -15.44 21.21 7.38
CA SER A 71 -15.33 19.95 6.63
C SER A 71 -16.45 19.88 5.59
N LEU A 72 -16.09 19.58 4.34
CA LEU A 72 -17.02 19.47 3.22
C LEU A 72 -16.78 18.17 2.47
N THR A 73 -17.79 17.32 2.44
CA THR A 73 -17.79 16.08 1.66
C THR A 73 -18.87 16.15 0.58
N ILE A 74 -18.50 15.86 -0.66
CA ILE A 74 -19.39 15.81 -1.81
C ILE A 74 -19.23 14.46 -2.48
N GLU A 75 -20.30 13.68 -2.49
CA GLU A 75 -20.35 12.39 -3.17
C GLU A 75 -21.55 12.35 -4.12
N GLY A 76 -21.32 12.04 -5.38
CA GLY A 76 -22.43 12.00 -6.34
C GLY A 76 -22.02 11.84 -7.79
N GLY A 77 -22.96 12.16 -8.68
CA GLY A 77 -22.75 12.18 -10.11
C GLY A 77 -22.27 13.54 -10.66
N GLU A 78 -22.08 13.61 -11.97
CA GLU A 78 -21.62 14.81 -12.68
C GLU A 78 -22.49 16.05 -12.42
N PHE A 79 -23.81 15.87 -12.30
CA PHE A 79 -24.75 16.97 -12.08
C PHE A 79 -24.58 17.66 -10.72
N ALA A 80 -24.20 16.91 -9.66
CA ALA A 80 -23.93 17.49 -8.36
C ALA A 80 -22.85 18.56 -8.47
N LEU A 81 -21.80 18.28 -9.22
CA LEU A 81 -20.65 19.12 -9.34
C LEU A 81 -20.89 20.38 -10.16
N GLN A 82 -21.58 20.27 -11.30
CA GLN A 82 -21.91 21.42 -12.19
C GLN A 82 -22.75 22.47 -11.45
N ASN A 83 -23.71 22.05 -10.65
CA ASN A 83 -24.54 22.95 -9.87
C ASN A 83 -23.77 23.56 -8.68
N LEU A 84 -22.85 22.80 -8.08
CA LEU A 84 -22.10 23.26 -6.92
C LEU A 84 -21.01 24.26 -7.28
N THR A 85 -20.48 24.28 -8.52
CA THR A 85 -19.44 25.23 -8.97
C THR A 85 -19.86 26.68 -8.74
N THR A 86 -21.14 27.00 -8.92
CA THR A 86 -21.67 28.35 -8.69
C THR A 86 -21.56 28.78 -7.22
N TYR A 87 -21.73 27.86 -6.28
CA TYR A 87 -21.70 28.13 -4.84
C TYR A 87 -20.29 28.05 -4.28
N PHE A 88 -19.40 27.28 -4.90
CA PHE A 88 -17.99 27.17 -4.51
C PHE A 88 -17.12 28.35 -4.97
N SER A 89 -17.68 29.33 -5.66
CA SER A 89 -16.99 30.58 -5.97
C SER A 89 -16.80 31.51 -4.77
N ARG A 90 -17.44 31.20 -3.61
CA ARG A 90 -17.30 31.99 -2.38
C ARG A 90 -16.17 31.44 -1.49
N PRO A 91 -15.43 32.30 -0.78
CA PRO A 91 -14.41 31.86 0.17
C PRO A 91 -15.02 31.04 1.29
N ILE A 92 -14.30 29.99 1.73
CA ILE A 92 -14.63 29.17 2.90
C ILE A 92 -13.41 29.19 3.85
N PRO A 93 -13.24 30.24 4.64
CA PRO A 93 -12.00 30.51 5.36
C PRO A 93 -11.68 29.49 6.47
N LEU A 94 -12.68 28.73 6.95
CA LEU A 94 -12.49 27.70 7.98
C LEU A 94 -12.31 26.29 7.41
N LEU A 95 -12.32 26.11 6.08
CA LEU A 95 -12.28 24.78 5.46
C LEU A 95 -10.93 24.11 5.72
N LYS A 96 -10.97 23.01 6.46
CA LYS A 96 -9.80 22.18 6.78
C LYS A 96 -9.78 20.86 6.00
N ASP A 97 -10.96 20.27 5.81
CA ASP A 97 -11.11 18.96 5.17
C ASP A 97 -12.06 19.10 3.97
N LEU A 98 -11.57 18.76 2.78
CA LEU A 98 -12.34 18.73 1.54
C LEU A 98 -12.27 17.36 0.91
N THR A 99 -13.42 16.73 0.71
CA THR A 99 -13.55 15.46 -0.01
C THR A 99 -14.54 15.63 -1.16
N ILE A 100 -14.13 15.32 -2.38
CA ILE A 100 -14.98 15.30 -3.57
C ILE A 100 -14.81 13.93 -4.22
N TYR A 101 -15.91 13.19 -4.28
CA TYR A 101 -15.99 11.87 -4.88
C TYR A 101 -17.10 11.84 -5.93
N ILE A 102 -16.74 11.80 -7.21
CA ILE A 102 -17.69 11.81 -8.32
C ILE A 102 -17.63 10.49 -9.08
N GLN A 103 -18.73 9.80 -9.10
CA GLN A 103 -18.90 8.58 -9.89
C GLN A 103 -19.43 8.93 -11.28
N CYS A 104 -18.55 9.01 -12.26
CA CYS A 104 -18.94 9.23 -13.66
C CYS A 104 -17.99 8.50 -14.61
N ARG A 105 -18.47 8.22 -15.82
CA ARG A 105 -17.66 7.56 -16.86
C ARG A 105 -16.58 8.50 -17.42
N SER A 106 -16.89 9.79 -17.47
CA SER A 106 -15.95 10.82 -17.92
C SER A 106 -15.83 11.85 -16.80
N PRO A 107 -14.68 11.96 -16.14
CA PRO A 107 -14.47 12.90 -15.05
C PRO A 107 -14.81 14.32 -15.49
N PRO A 108 -15.69 15.03 -14.78
CA PRO A 108 -16.03 16.41 -15.13
C PRO A 108 -14.87 17.34 -14.78
N THR A 109 -14.63 18.29 -15.66
CA THR A 109 -13.63 19.35 -15.42
C THR A 109 -14.24 20.46 -14.58
N LEU A 110 -13.67 20.68 -13.40
CA LEU A 110 -13.96 21.85 -12.60
C LEU A 110 -13.08 23.01 -13.03
N SER A 111 -13.59 23.83 -13.95
CA SER A 111 -12.87 25.03 -14.43
C SER A 111 -12.93 26.21 -13.47
N ALA A 112 -13.80 26.17 -12.47
CA ALA A 112 -13.97 27.28 -11.54
C ALA A 112 -12.80 27.36 -10.54
N LYS A 113 -12.44 28.59 -10.18
CA LYS A 113 -11.55 28.84 -9.04
C LYS A 113 -12.27 28.38 -7.77
N LEU A 114 -11.96 27.20 -7.31
CA LEU A 114 -12.56 26.60 -6.13
C LEU A 114 -12.40 27.59 -4.95
N PHE A 115 -13.51 27.91 -4.28
CA PHE A 115 -13.53 28.79 -3.09
C PHE A 115 -12.82 30.14 -3.30
N ASN A 116 -12.90 30.70 -4.52
CA ASN A 116 -12.20 31.94 -4.93
C ASN A 116 -10.66 31.85 -4.81
N GLY A 117 -10.13 30.64 -4.82
CA GLY A 117 -8.69 30.38 -4.70
C GLY A 117 -8.14 30.45 -3.27
N ASP A 118 -8.97 30.65 -2.26
CA ASP A 118 -8.56 30.65 -0.85
C ASP A 118 -8.73 29.26 -0.24
N LEU A 119 -7.65 28.47 -0.29
CA LEU A 119 -7.51 27.14 0.30
C LEU A 119 -6.40 27.11 1.37
N SER A 120 -6.01 28.29 1.88
CA SER A 120 -4.89 28.41 2.82
C SER A 120 -5.08 27.66 4.13
N SER A 121 -6.33 27.46 4.56
CA SER A 121 -6.67 26.72 5.79
C SER A 121 -6.77 25.22 5.58
N LEU A 122 -6.70 24.71 4.32
CA LEU A 122 -6.94 23.33 4.00
C LEU A 122 -5.83 22.42 4.55
N CYS A 123 -6.23 21.41 5.32
CA CYS A 123 -5.34 20.42 5.91
C CYS A 123 -5.42 19.06 5.21
N LYS A 124 -6.60 18.69 4.71
CA LYS A 124 -6.82 17.44 3.99
C LYS A 124 -7.60 17.67 2.70
N LEU A 125 -7.14 17.06 1.62
CA LEU A 125 -7.75 17.12 0.30
C LEU A 125 -7.87 15.72 -0.28
N THR A 126 -9.11 15.28 -0.53
CA THR A 126 -9.41 14.02 -1.20
C THR A 126 -10.22 14.31 -2.45
N LEU A 127 -9.72 13.83 -3.59
CA LEU A 127 -10.33 14.00 -4.90
C LEU A 127 -10.43 12.66 -5.60
N ALA A 128 -11.62 12.30 -6.04
CA ALA A 128 -11.86 11.08 -6.80
C ALA A 128 -12.86 11.33 -7.93
N GLY A 129 -12.55 10.84 -9.13
CA GLY A 129 -13.39 10.95 -10.31
C GLY A 129 -13.63 12.39 -10.78
N VAL A 130 -12.69 13.29 -10.51
CA VAL A 130 -12.80 14.73 -10.83
C VAL A 130 -11.52 15.23 -11.41
N THR A 131 -11.64 16.00 -12.48
CA THR A 131 -10.55 16.74 -13.06
C THR A 131 -10.57 18.17 -12.53
N LEU A 132 -9.59 18.57 -11.76
CA LEU A 132 -9.54 19.87 -11.09
C LEU A 132 -8.42 20.74 -11.62
N HIS A 133 -8.77 21.93 -12.09
CA HIS A 133 -7.84 23.05 -12.18
C HIS A 133 -7.74 23.74 -10.81
N ILE A 134 -7.09 23.07 -9.85
CA ILE A 134 -6.81 23.72 -8.58
C ILE A 134 -5.68 24.74 -8.79
N PRO A 135 -5.77 25.92 -8.19
CA PRO A 135 -4.60 26.76 -8.04
C PRO A 135 -3.66 26.10 -7.04
N TRP A 136 -2.83 25.18 -7.52
CA TRP A 136 -1.89 24.35 -6.76
C TRP A 136 -0.83 25.17 -5.98
N GLN A 137 -0.93 26.48 -6.00
CA GLN A 137 0.14 27.39 -5.59
C GLN A 137 0.05 27.81 -4.12
N ASN A 138 -1.02 27.46 -3.39
CA ASN A 138 -1.20 28.04 -2.05
C ASN A 138 -1.92 27.09 -1.07
N LEU A 139 -1.27 25.98 -0.75
CA LEU A 139 -1.77 25.00 0.21
C LEU A 139 -0.76 24.75 1.36
N PRO A 140 -0.31 25.80 2.06
CA PRO A 140 0.80 25.71 3.00
C PRO A 140 0.51 24.80 4.20
N ASN A 141 -0.76 24.62 4.55
CA ASN A 141 -1.20 23.84 5.71
C ASN A 141 -1.62 22.40 5.35
N LEU A 142 -1.51 22.01 4.07
CA LEU A 142 -1.94 20.68 3.63
C LEU A 142 -1.03 19.59 4.21
N THR A 143 -1.65 18.66 4.94
CA THR A 143 -0.97 17.53 5.56
C THR A 143 -1.31 16.19 4.91
N ALA A 144 -2.50 16.06 4.30
CA ALA A 144 -2.92 14.85 3.63
C ALA A 144 -3.52 15.16 2.26
N PHE A 145 -3.08 14.40 1.25
CA PHE A 145 -3.55 14.50 -0.12
C PHE A 145 -3.88 13.11 -0.66
N THR A 146 -5.08 12.95 -1.16
CA THR A 146 -5.57 11.72 -1.78
C THR A 146 -6.16 12.04 -3.15
N LEU A 147 -5.74 11.32 -4.18
CA LEU A 147 -6.16 11.51 -5.55
C LEU A 147 -6.46 10.17 -6.21
N HIS A 148 -7.71 9.96 -6.61
CA HIS A 148 -8.16 8.71 -7.24
C HIS A 148 -8.89 8.97 -8.56
N HIS A 149 -8.68 8.10 -9.55
CA HIS A 149 -9.44 8.08 -10.80
C HIS A 149 -9.58 9.45 -11.48
N VAL A 150 -8.47 10.09 -11.77
CA VAL A 150 -8.46 11.36 -12.50
C VAL A 150 -8.63 11.10 -14.00
N GLY A 151 -9.35 11.97 -14.70
CA GLY A 151 -9.56 11.84 -16.14
C GLY A 151 -8.28 11.94 -16.97
N GLU A 152 -8.30 11.34 -18.15
CA GLU A 152 -7.16 11.34 -19.07
C GLU A 152 -6.68 12.77 -19.36
N GLY A 153 -5.38 12.98 -19.29
CA GLY A 153 -4.70 14.16 -19.83
C GLY A 153 -4.56 15.39 -18.92
N GLU A 154 -5.05 15.40 -17.68
CA GLU A 154 -5.13 16.64 -16.91
C GLU A 154 -4.11 16.83 -15.78
N ILE A 155 -3.46 15.78 -15.29
CA ILE A 155 -2.44 15.92 -14.25
C ILE A 155 -1.12 15.37 -14.73
N SER A 156 -0.25 16.28 -15.17
CA SER A 156 1.13 15.93 -15.48
C SER A 156 1.96 15.75 -14.20
N VAL A 157 3.02 14.95 -14.31
CA VAL A 157 4.00 14.79 -13.21
C VAL A 157 4.55 16.16 -12.80
N THR A 158 4.79 17.05 -13.75
CA THR A 158 5.24 18.44 -13.49
C THR A 158 4.31 19.17 -12.54
N ARG A 159 3.00 19.14 -12.79
CA ARG A 159 2.01 19.81 -11.95
C ARG A 159 1.93 19.19 -10.55
N LEU A 160 2.03 17.87 -10.44
CA LEU A 160 2.09 17.20 -9.13
C LEU A 160 3.34 17.61 -8.35
N LEU A 161 4.50 17.70 -9.00
CA LEU A 161 5.73 18.14 -8.36
C LEU A 161 5.67 19.62 -7.93
N ASP A 162 5.04 20.49 -8.74
CA ASP A 162 4.76 21.87 -8.35
C ASP A 162 3.88 21.94 -7.11
N PHE A 163 2.82 21.15 -7.10
CA PHE A 163 1.93 21.02 -5.95
C PHE A 163 2.67 20.54 -4.69
N PHE A 164 3.43 19.46 -4.77
CA PHE A 164 4.20 18.94 -3.64
C PHE A 164 5.23 19.94 -3.12
N SER A 165 5.86 20.70 -4.01
CA SER A 165 6.80 21.76 -3.62
C SER A 165 6.13 22.87 -2.82
N ASN A 166 4.85 23.14 -3.07
CA ASN A 166 4.05 24.17 -2.41
C ASN A 166 3.32 23.68 -1.16
N ALA A 167 3.43 22.40 -0.81
CA ALA A 167 2.78 21.77 0.34
C ALA A 167 3.81 21.08 1.27
N PRO A 168 4.70 21.83 1.94
CA PRO A 168 5.83 21.27 2.69
C PRO A 168 5.44 20.45 3.93
N LEU A 169 4.19 20.59 4.41
CA LEU A 169 3.67 19.86 5.57
C LEU A 169 3.01 18.53 5.21
N LEU A 170 3.04 18.13 3.93
CA LEU A 170 2.48 16.85 3.51
C LEU A 170 3.13 15.69 4.26
N ASN A 171 2.30 14.95 4.98
CA ASN A 171 2.69 13.74 5.70
C ASN A 171 2.05 12.46 5.15
N LYS A 172 0.92 12.60 4.43
CA LYS A 172 0.25 11.48 3.74
C LYS A 172 -0.06 11.87 2.29
N ILE A 173 0.36 11.03 1.37
CA ILE A 173 0.03 11.14 -0.07
C ILE A 173 -0.50 9.78 -0.52
N GLU A 174 -1.62 9.80 -1.23
CA GLU A 174 -2.24 8.62 -1.82
C GLU A 174 -2.69 8.95 -3.24
N LEU A 175 -2.14 8.24 -4.22
CA LEU A 175 -2.39 8.47 -5.63
C LEU A 175 -2.85 7.16 -6.27
N SER A 176 -4.00 7.14 -6.95
CA SER A 176 -4.44 5.94 -7.67
C SER A 176 -5.09 6.27 -9.00
N ALA A 177 -4.94 5.34 -9.96
CA ALA A 177 -5.50 5.41 -11.30
C ALA A 177 -5.25 6.77 -11.98
N ILE A 178 -3.99 7.20 -11.95
CA ILE A 178 -3.54 8.42 -12.64
C ILE A 178 -3.19 8.04 -14.06
N PRO A 179 -3.76 8.73 -15.07
CA PRO A 179 -3.50 8.43 -16.46
C PRO A 179 -2.05 8.72 -16.86
N GLU A 180 -1.56 7.98 -17.83
CA GLU A 180 -0.25 8.19 -18.43
C GLU A 180 -0.15 9.58 -19.06
N THR A 181 0.82 10.37 -18.64
CA THR A 181 1.18 11.61 -19.31
C THR A 181 2.65 11.60 -19.66
N SER A 182 2.95 11.88 -20.91
CA SER A 182 4.29 11.82 -21.50
C SER A 182 5.19 13.01 -21.18
N ASP A 183 5.15 13.57 -19.98
CA ASP A 183 6.02 14.66 -19.59
C ASP A 183 7.45 14.16 -19.35
N ALA A 184 8.23 14.15 -20.41
CA ALA A 184 9.64 13.79 -20.35
C ALA A 184 10.51 14.89 -19.72
N SER A 185 11.51 14.46 -18.95
CA SER A 185 12.69 15.23 -18.50
C SER A 185 12.45 16.44 -17.60
N LEU A 186 12.08 16.17 -16.35
CA LEU A 186 12.19 17.18 -15.29
C LEU A 186 13.54 17.01 -14.58
N GLY A 187 14.41 17.99 -14.68
CA GLY A 187 15.74 17.97 -14.02
C GLY A 187 15.70 18.28 -12.51
N ARG A 188 14.52 18.21 -11.85
CA ARG A 188 14.37 18.58 -10.44
C ARG A 188 13.91 17.42 -9.58
N VAL A 189 14.32 17.43 -8.32
CA VAL A 189 13.85 16.50 -7.27
C VAL A 189 13.17 17.33 -6.18
N VAL A 190 11.96 16.93 -5.80
CA VAL A 190 11.17 17.55 -4.73
C VAL A 190 11.37 16.76 -3.45
N SER A 191 11.78 17.45 -2.38
CA SER A 191 11.91 16.87 -1.05
C SER A 191 10.62 17.02 -0.26
N LEU A 192 10.18 15.93 0.37
CA LEU A 192 8.98 15.85 1.20
C LEU A 192 9.38 15.51 2.65
N PRO A 193 9.98 16.43 3.40
CA PRO A 193 10.62 16.12 4.68
C PRO A 193 9.64 15.65 5.76
N SER A 194 8.38 16.04 5.67
CA SER A 194 7.33 15.66 6.62
C SER A 194 6.59 14.37 6.27
N LEU A 195 6.92 13.75 5.13
CA LEU A 195 6.20 12.59 4.61
C LEU A 195 6.36 11.38 5.53
N LYS A 196 5.23 10.80 5.90
CA LYS A 196 5.14 9.56 6.70
C LYS A 196 4.58 8.40 5.90
N THR A 197 3.69 8.68 4.96
CA THR A 197 3.04 7.66 4.14
C THR A 197 2.90 8.14 2.71
N PHE A 198 3.42 7.37 1.78
CA PHE A 198 3.24 7.57 0.34
C PHE A 198 2.70 6.28 -0.27
N VAL A 199 1.50 6.35 -0.81
CA VAL A 199 0.84 5.24 -1.53
C VAL A 199 0.64 5.66 -2.96
N ILE A 200 1.09 4.84 -3.89
CA ILE A 200 0.86 5.03 -5.33
C ILE A 200 0.32 3.74 -5.94
N PHE A 201 -0.77 3.87 -6.67
CA PHE A 201 -1.33 2.82 -7.52
C PHE A 201 -1.46 3.40 -8.94
N ALA A 202 -0.51 3.11 -9.79
CA ALA A 202 -0.42 3.62 -11.14
C ALA A 202 0.33 2.65 -12.03
N ASP A 203 0.35 2.91 -13.32
CA ASP A 203 1.22 2.24 -14.27
C ASP A 203 2.69 2.28 -13.81
N SER A 204 3.46 1.26 -14.21
CA SER A 204 4.87 1.11 -13.83
C SER A 204 5.72 2.30 -14.26
N MET A 205 5.54 2.77 -15.49
CA MET A 205 6.29 3.88 -16.05
C MET A 205 5.98 5.20 -15.32
N TYR A 206 4.70 5.47 -15.03
CA TYR A 206 4.31 6.66 -14.29
C TYR A 206 4.88 6.67 -12.87
N SER A 207 4.79 5.53 -12.17
CA SER A 207 5.35 5.35 -10.83
C SER A 207 6.85 5.64 -10.82
N SER A 208 7.59 5.10 -11.79
CA SER A 208 9.02 5.34 -11.94
C SER A 208 9.36 6.81 -12.20
N ILE A 209 8.65 7.44 -13.14
CA ILE A 209 8.87 8.86 -13.45
C ILE A 209 8.65 9.70 -12.20
N LEU A 210 7.54 9.50 -11.48
CA LEU A 210 7.24 10.27 -10.28
C LEU A 210 8.28 10.04 -9.17
N LEU A 211 8.63 8.78 -8.90
CA LEU A 211 9.60 8.43 -7.86
C LEU A 211 11.02 8.92 -8.19
N ASN A 212 11.40 9.06 -9.46
CA ASN A 212 12.67 9.69 -9.86
C ASN A 212 12.78 11.15 -9.44
N HIS A 213 11.64 11.83 -9.27
CA HIS A 213 11.57 13.25 -8.95
C HIS A 213 11.17 13.55 -7.50
N LEU A 214 11.07 12.52 -6.65
CA LEU A 214 10.75 12.66 -5.22
C LEU A 214 11.89 12.15 -4.36
N CYS A 215 12.18 12.88 -3.28
CA CYS A 215 13.05 12.40 -2.22
C CYS A 215 12.17 11.94 -1.04
N ILE A 216 12.04 10.62 -0.89
CA ILE A 216 11.28 9.96 0.18
C ILE A 216 12.17 9.89 1.44
N PRO A 217 11.75 10.49 2.57
CA PRO A 217 12.57 10.56 3.77
C PRO A 217 12.71 9.19 4.46
N ALA A 218 13.75 9.05 5.26
CA ALA A 218 13.86 7.95 6.20
C ALA A 218 12.68 7.97 7.18
N GLY A 219 12.17 6.79 7.54
CA GLY A 219 10.99 6.63 8.41
C GLY A 219 9.65 6.66 7.69
N ALA A 220 9.60 7.00 6.40
CA ALA A 220 8.37 6.95 5.64
C ALA A 220 7.98 5.51 5.25
N LEU A 221 6.67 5.28 5.19
CA LEU A 221 6.08 4.10 4.57
C LEU A 221 5.86 4.40 3.07
N LEU A 222 6.48 3.63 2.20
CA LEU A 222 6.29 3.72 0.76
C LEU A 222 5.56 2.46 0.26
N HIS A 223 4.34 2.65 -0.24
CA HIS A 223 3.56 1.61 -0.90
C HIS A 223 3.46 1.89 -2.39
N VAL A 224 3.95 0.97 -3.21
CA VAL A 224 3.84 1.05 -4.68
C VAL A 224 3.03 -0.15 -5.17
N LYS A 225 1.85 0.13 -5.70
CA LYS A 225 1.02 -0.86 -6.40
C LYS A 225 1.04 -0.53 -7.89
N PHE A 226 1.25 -1.53 -8.72
CA PHE A 226 1.32 -1.35 -10.16
C PHE A 226 0.73 -2.53 -10.89
N ASP A 227 0.13 -2.27 -12.04
CA ASP A 227 -0.29 -3.33 -12.93
C ASP A 227 0.91 -3.81 -13.75
N PHE A 228 0.97 -5.09 -14.02
CA PHE A 228 1.94 -5.64 -14.95
C PHE A 228 1.42 -5.46 -16.39
N PRO A 229 1.92 -4.50 -17.17
CA PRO A 229 1.48 -4.30 -18.54
C PRO A 229 2.15 -5.29 -19.47
N GLY A 230 1.87 -6.59 -19.35
CA GLY A 230 2.41 -7.58 -20.27
C GLY A 230 3.26 -8.68 -19.64
N GLU A 231 4.03 -9.38 -20.47
CA GLU A 231 4.73 -10.61 -20.10
C GLU A 231 6.01 -10.41 -19.26
N ASP A 232 6.45 -9.17 -19.01
CA ASP A 232 7.81 -8.92 -18.53
C ASP A 232 7.99 -7.75 -17.55
N PRO A 233 7.40 -7.83 -16.34
CA PRO A 233 7.52 -6.74 -15.36
C PRO A 233 8.91 -6.75 -14.71
N GLN A 234 9.64 -5.66 -14.88
CA GLN A 234 10.87 -5.41 -14.14
C GLN A 234 10.61 -4.37 -13.05
N LEU A 235 10.93 -4.69 -11.78
CA LEU A 235 10.85 -3.70 -10.69
C LEU A 235 11.69 -2.45 -10.96
N GLN A 236 12.76 -2.60 -11.76
CA GLN A 236 13.61 -1.50 -12.21
C GLN A 236 12.87 -0.47 -13.05
N GLU A 237 11.75 -0.85 -13.68
CA GLU A 237 10.90 0.07 -14.44
C GLU A 237 9.95 0.87 -13.54
N VAL A 238 9.71 0.37 -12.32
CA VAL A 238 8.82 1.00 -11.34
C VAL A 238 9.59 1.86 -10.35
N LEU A 239 10.84 1.49 -10.07
CA LEU A 239 11.69 2.13 -9.08
C LEU A 239 12.46 3.32 -9.70
N PRO A 240 12.83 4.33 -8.91
CA PRO A 240 13.66 5.43 -9.40
C PRO A 240 15.04 4.92 -9.80
N LYS A 241 15.67 5.59 -10.77
CA LYS A 241 17.03 5.22 -11.24
C LYS A 241 18.09 5.29 -10.14
N SER A 242 17.87 6.14 -9.13
CA SER A 242 18.76 6.26 -7.97
C SER A 242 18.05 5.83 -6.69
N SER A 243 18.62 4.85 -6.00
CA SER A 243 18.13 4.42 -4.67
C SER A 243 18.28 5.49 -3.58
N GLU A 244 19.11 6.53 -3.81
CA GLU A 244 19.25 7.67 -2.89
C GLU A 244 17.95 8.46 -2.72
N ASN A 245 17.06 8.39 -3.69
CA ASN A 245 15.75 9.03 -3.64
C ASN A 245 14.78 8.31 -2.69
N ILE A 246 15.04 7.03 -2.35
CA ILE A 246 14.19 6.21 -1.48
C ILE A 246 14.95 5.90 -0.19
N ARG A 247 15.11 6.91 0.67
CA ARG A 247 15.89 6.77 1.90
C ARG A 247 15.29 5.82 2.94
N ASN A 248 14.00 5.53 2.84
CA ASN A 248 13.32 4.55 3.68
C ASN A 248 13.80 3.10 3.43
N THR A 249 14.50 2.84 2.33
CA THR A 249 15.08 1.52 2.01
C THR A 249 16.52 1.35 2.49
N LEU A 250 17.08 2.35 3.16
CA LEU A 250 18.41 2.23 3.76
C LEU A 250 18.36 1.25 4.95
N HIS A 251 19.36 0.34 5.01
CA HIS A 251 19.51 -0.60 6.12
C HIS A 251 18.34 -1.59 6.30
N ILE A 252 17.91 -2.21 5.21
CA ILE A 252 16.88 -3.26 5.24
C ILE A 252 17.36 -4.42 6.11
N THR A 253 16.55 -4.80 7.10
CA THR A 253 16.84 -5.89 8.04
C THR A 253 15.91 -7.09 7.90
N SER A 254 14.73 -6.90 7.33
CA SER A 254 13.78 -7.99 7.03
C SER A 254 13.14 -7.81 5.67
N ALA A 255 12.92 -8.93 5.00
CA ALA A 255 12.26 -8.99 3.70
C ALA A 255 11.16 -10.05 3.73
N TYR A 256 10.01 -9.71 3.15
CA TYR A 256 8.85 -10.58 2.99
C TYR A 256 8.51 -10.63 1.51
N LEU A 257 8.52 -11.82 0.95
CA LEU A 257 8.18 -12.09 -0.44
C LEU A 257 6.91 -12.91 -0.48
N LYS A 258 5.90 -12.45 -1.19
CA LYS A 258 4.63 -13.17 -1.35
C LYS A 258 4.32 -13.31 -2.83
N PHE A 259 4.05 -14.54 -3.23
CA PHE A 259 3.70 -14.91 -4.60
C PHE A 259 2.35 -15.59 -4.60
N SER A 260 1.46 -15.13 -5.45
CA SER A 260 0.18 -15.76 -5.77
C SER A 260 -0.02 -15.70 -7.30
N PRO A 261 -0.97 -16.43 -7.87
CA PRO A 261 -1.17 -16.45 -9.32
C PRO A 261 -1.44 -15.09 -9.95
N ASP A 262 -2.06 -14.19 -9.17
CA ASP A 262 -2.51 -12.86 -9.58
C ASP A 262 -1.63 -11.73 -9.04
N ARG A 263 -0.65 -12.04 -8.16
CA ARG A 263 0.07 -11.00 -7.43
C ARG A 263 1.47 -11.44 -7.04
N CYS A 264 2.43 -10.55 -7.25
CA CYS A 264 3.76 -10.63 -6.66
C CYS A 264 3.96 -9.43 -5.74
N SER A 265 4.39 -9.66 -4.51
CA SER A 265 4.65 -8.56 -3.58
C SER A 265 5.96 -8.75 -2.81
N VAL A 266 6.60 -7.64 -2.53
CA VAL A 266 7.76 -7.54 -1.65
C VAL A 266 7.51 -6.47 -0.59
N ARG A 267 7.84 -6.80 0.65
CA ARG A 267 7.85 -5.87 1.76
C ARG A 267 9.22 -5.86 2.39
N LEU A 268 9.88 -4.72 2.38
CA LEU A 268 11.21 -4.51 2.90
C LEU A 268 11.14 -3.59 4.10
N ASN A 269 11.58 -4.06 5.26
CA ASN A 269 11.52 -3.32 6.51
C ASN A 269 12.90 -3.13 7.11
N GLY A 270 13.11 -1.97 7.69
CA GLY A 270 14.33 -1.63 8.40
C GLY A 270 14.14 -0.43 9.32
N PRO A 271 15.18 -0.05 10.07
CA PRO A 271 15.11 1.13 10.94
C PRO A 271 14.87 2.43 10.18
N SER A 272 15.12 2.44 8.86
CA SER A 272 14.91 3.60 7.99
C SER A 272 13.49 3.68 7.40
N GLY A 273 12.58 2.77 7.74
CA GLY A 273 11.21 2.76 7.25
C GLY A 273 10.81 1.46 6.55
N GLU A 274 9.75 1.54 5.77
CA GLU A 274 9.17 0.40 5.08
C GLU A 274 8.93 0.72 3.60
N LEU A 275 9.23 -0.25 2.75
CA LEU A 275 8.82 -0.27 1.34
C LEU A 275 7.95 -1.50 1.12
N CYS A 276 6.76 -1.29 0.60
CA CYS A 276 5.89 -2.36 0.10
C CYS A 276 5.66 -2.15 -1.40
N MET A 277 5.95 -3.16 -2.20
CA MET A 277 5.67 -3.15 -3.63
C MET A 277 4.75 -4.31 -3.96
N CYS A 278 3.72 -4.06 -4.74
CA CYS A 278 2.75 -5.05 -5.15
C CYS A 278 2.46 -4.90 -6.63
N GLY A 279 2.83 -5.91 -7.40
CA GLY A 279 2.45 -6.04 -8.80
C GLY A 279 1.20 -6.89 -8.94
N LEU A 280 0.21 -6.40 -9.68
CA LEU A 280 -1.06 -7.06 -9.96
C LEU A 280 -1.10 -7.50 -11.43
N GLN A 281 -1.67 -8.67 -11.69
CA GLN A 281 -1.91 -9.13 -13.07
C GLN A 281 -3.37 -8.78 -13.44
N PRO A 282 -3.59 -7.87 -14.40
CA PRO A 282 -4.93 -7.32 -14.66
C PRO A 282 -5.89 -8.28 -15.37
N ASN A 283 -5.41 -9.42 -15.93
CA ASN A 283 -6.23 -10.30 -16.75
C ASN A 283 -6.20 -11.76 -16.30
N TRP A 284 -7.31 -12.23 -15.74
CA TRP A 284 -7.58 -13.63 -15.39
C TRP A 284 -7.67 -14.58 -16.60
N SER A 285 -7.69 -14.07 -17.84
CA SER A 285 -7.86 -14.85 -19.08
C SER A 285 -6.57 -15.43 -19.64
N VAL A 286 -5.41 -15.01 -19.13
CA VAL A 286 -4.11 -15.54 -19.52
C VAL A 286 -3.67 -16.54 -18.46
N PRO A 287 -3.24 -17.79 -18.85
CA PRO A 287 -2.73 -18.72 -17.85
C PRO A 287 -1.60 -18.07 -17.07
N PRO A 288 -1.55 -18.29 -15.74
CA PRO A 288 -0.60 -17.63 -14.86
C PRO A 288 0.83 -17.93 -15.36
N LEU A 289 1.52 -16.88 -15.76
CA LEU A 289 2.88 -16.99 -16.31
C LEU A 289 3.88 -17.13 -15.16
N VAL A 290 4.61 -18.21 -15.14
CA VAL A 290 5.75 -18.46 -14.22
C VAL A 290 6.86 -17.39 -14.37
N VAL A 291 6.92 -16.77 -15.53
CA VAL A 291 7.93 -15.77 -15.91
C VAL A 291 7.96 -14.52 -15.03
N PRO A 292 6.82 -13.94 -14.60
CA PRO A 292 6.82 -12.73 -13.76
C PRO A 292 7.53 -12.92 -12.42
N GLN A 293 7.39 -14.08 -11.79
CA GLN A 293 7.99 -14.34 -10.48
C GLN A 293 9.52 -14.34 -10.52
N ARG A 294 10.12 -14.98 -11.54
CA ARG A 294 11.58 -15.04 -11.71
C ARG A 294 12.17 -13.64 -11.88
N ARG A 295 11.60 -12.84 -12.76
CA ARG A 295 12.12 -11.49 -13.06
C ARG A 295 11.90 -10.53 -11.90
N PHE A 296 10.78 -10.64 -11.22
CA PHE A 296 10.53 -9.92 -9.98
C PHE A 296 11.63 -10.21 -8.94
N LEU A 297 12.01 -11.47 -8.78
CA LEU A 297 13.05 -11.87 -7.84
C LEU A 297 14.44 -11.38 -8.27
N LEU A 298 14.77 -11.43 -9.57
CA LEU A 298 16.04 -10.93 -10.10
C LEU A 298 16.14 -9.40 -9.94
N SER A 299 15.04 -8.68 -9.97
CA SER A 299 15.05 -7.22 -9.81
C SER A 299 15.27 -6.76 -8.36
N LEU A 300 15.26 -7.67 -7.37
CA LEU A 300 15.61 -7.36 -5.99
C LEU A 300 17.09 -6.92 -5.81
N ASP A 301 17.94 -7.13 -6.81
CA ASP A 301 19.31 -6.59 -6.85
C ASP A 301 19.38 -5.06 -6.79
N TYR A 302 18.26 -4.39 -7.06
CA TYR A 302 18.14 -2.95 -6.88
C TYR A 302 18.40 -2.52 -5.43
N PHE A 303 18.11 -3.39 -4.45
CA PHE A 303 18.24 -3.11 -3.03
C PHE A 303 19.50 -3.76 -2.43
N ASP A 304 20.15 -3.08 -1.50
CA ASP A 304 21.18 -3.72 -0.66
C ASP A 304 20.53 -4.63 0.38
N LEU A 305 20.31 -5.89 0.01
CA LEU A 305 19.76 -6.92 0.89
C LEU A 305 20.83 -7.67 1.70
N SER A 306 22.10 -7.27 1.62
CA SER A 306 23.20 -7.94 2.33
C SER A 306 23.05 -7.93 3.86
N ARG A 307 22.29 -6.98 4.39
CA ARG A 307 22.01 -6.83 5.83
C ARG A 307 20.71 -7.48 6.29
N VAL A 308 19.94 -8.08 5.39
CA VAL A 308 18.70 -8.79 5.74
C VAL A 308 19.03 -9.94 6.68
N GLN A 309 18.40 -9.93 7.85
CA GLN A 309 18.55 -10.96 8.88
C GLN A 309 17.37 -11.92 8.89
N ARG A 310 16.20 -11.49 8.44
CA ARG A 310 14.99 -12.30 8.36
C ARG A 310 14.40 -12.22 6.96
N LEU A 311 14.23 -13.37 6.34
CA LEU A 311 13.57 -13.54 5.04
C LEU A 311 12.36 -14.45 5.23
N VAL A 312 11.21 -14.00 4.79
CA VAL A 312 9.98 -14.76 4.74
C VAL A 312 9.58 -14.90 3.27
N VAL A 313 9.32 -16.11 2.84
CA VAL A 313 8.84 -16.41 1.50
C VAL A 313 7.52 -17.15 1.62
N THR A 314 6.48 -16.60 1.04
CA THR A 314 5.16 -17.23 0.93
C THR A 314 4.82 -17.37 -0.55
N ALA A 315 4.51 -18.57 -0.99
CA ALA A 315 4.10 -18.81 -2.36
C ALA A 315 2.90 -19.76 -2.37
N TYR A 316 1.79 -19.28 -2.88
CA TYR A 316 0.60 -20.11 -3.06
C TYR A 316 0.74 -20.89 -4.35
N GLU A 317 0.79 -22.22 -4.25
CA GLU A 317 0.79 -23.09 -5.43
C GLU A 317 -0.62 -23.14 -6.02
N TYR A 318 -0.64 -23.07 -7.34
CA TYR A 318 -1.84 -23.34 -8.12
C TYR A 318 -1.62 -24.64 -8.91
N PRO A 319 -2.56 -25.57 -8.95
CA PRO A 319 -2.42 -26.77 -9.76
C PRO A 319 -2.14 -26.40 -11.22
N GLY A 320 -0.98 -26.76 -11.74
CA GLY A 320 -0.58 -26.46 -13.11
C GLY A 320 0.44 -25.31 -13.27
N LEU A 321 0.88 -24.68 -12.17
CA LEU A 321 2.07 -23.82 -12.20
C LEU A 321 3.32 -24.73 -12.12
N GLU A 322 4.15 -24.66 -13.13
CA GLU A 322 5.45 -25.32 -13.12
C GLU A 322 6.31 -24.76 -11.97
N GLU A 323 7.18 -25.62 -11.43
CA GLU A 323 8.04 -25.35 -10.28
C GLU A 323 8.77 -24.01 -10.38
N ILE A 324 8.84 -23.29 -9.25
CA ILE A 324 9.75 -22.12 -9.13
C ILE A 324 11.14 -22.58 -9.60
N ASP A 325 11.66 -21.95 -10.64
CA ASP A 325 12.98 -22.28 -11.19
C ASP A 325 14.04 -22.23 -10.06
N VAL A 326 14.79 -23.29 -9.90
CA VAL A 326 15.82 -23.46 -8.87
C VAL A 326 16.82 -22.29 -8.83
N SER A 327 16.99 -21.58 -9.94
CA SER A 327 17.89 -20.42 -10.02
C SER A 327 17.42 -19.23 -9.16
N SER A 328 16.13 -19.06 -8.96
CA SER A 328 15.55 -17.93 -8.23
C SER A 328 15.80 -17.97 -6.71
N PRO A 329 15.57 -19.10 -6.00
CA PRO A 329 15.99 -19.27 -4.61
C PRO A 329 17.48 -19.09 -4.40
N HIS A 330 18.31 -19.61 -5.28
CA HIS A 330 19.75 -19.45 -5.21
C HIS A 330 20.16 -17.98 -5.28
N HIS A 331 19.60 -17.21 -6.21
CA HIS A 331 19.88 -15.79 -6.36
C HIS A 331 19.50 -14.98 -5.09
N ILE A 332 18.28 -15.19 -4.55
CA ILE A 332 17.84 -14.49 -3.33
C ILE A 332 18.79 -14.79 -2.17
N LEU A 333 19.13 -16.06 -1.95
CA LEU A 333 20.03 -16.45 -0.88
C LEU A 333 21.45 -15.89 -1.08
N GLN A 334 21.87 -15.70 -2.32
CA GLN A 334 23.17 -15.09 -2.66
C GLN A 334 23.23 -13.61 -2.30
N ILE A 335 22.15 -12.86 -2.49
CA ILE A 335 22.11 -11.43 -2.18
C ILE A 335 21.83 -11.15 -0.69
N THR A 336 21.23 -12.11 0.05
CA THR A 336 20.90 -11.98 1.48
C THR A 336 21.98 -12.55 2.40
N LYS A 337 23.23 -12.13 2.24
CA LYS A 337 24.40 -12.67 2.97
C LYS A 337 24.30 -12.58 4.49
N GLY A 338 23.54 -11.63 5.01
CA GLY A 338 23.33 -11.39 6.44
C GLY A 338 22.29 -12.30 7.09
N LEU A 339 21.62 -13.16 6.33
CA LEU A 339 20.44 -13.92 6.74
C LEU A 339 20.72 -14.80 7.96
N ARG A 340 19.86 -14.66 8.98
CA ARG A 340 19.88 -15.46 10.22
C ARG A 340 18.65 -16.34 10.36
N THR A 341 17.51 -15.90 9.82
CA THR A 341 16.26 -16.62 9.90
C THR A 341 15.61 -16.67 8.51
N LEU A 342 15.37 -17.86 8.02
CA LEU A 342 14.62 -18.12 6.80
C LEU A 342 13.31 -18.80 7.18
N LEU A 343 12.21 -18.30 6.62
CA LEU A 343 10.90 -18.83 6.80
C LEU A 343 10.27 -19.09 5.43
N LEU A 344 9.86 -20.33 5.21
CA LEU A 344 9.22 -20.79 3.99
C LEU A 344 7.78 -21.17 4.32
N ASN A 345 6.82 -20.51 3.70
CA ASN A 345 5.41 -20.74 3.96
C ASN A 345 4.67 -21.05 2.66
N GLN A 346 3.95 -22.16 2.62
CA GLN A 346 3.10 -22.56 1.49
C GLN A 346 3.82 -22.59 0.14
N CYS A 347 5.14 -22.74 0.13
CA CYS A 347 5.93 -22.80 -1.12
C CYS A 347 6.51 -24.20 -1.31
N ASN A 348 6.83 -24.54 -2.57
CA ASN A 348 7.70 -25.68 -2.82
C ASN A 348 9.06 -25.41 -2.16
N ASN A 349 9.32 -26.11 -1.07
CA ASN A 349 10.49 -25.86 -0.23
C ASN A 349 11.77 -26.44 -0.81
N LEU A 350 11.65 -27.42 -1.72
CA LEU A 350 12.80 -28.15 -2.28
C LEU A 350 13.83 -27.23 -2.98
N PRO A 351 13.45 -26.28 -3.83
CA PRO A 351 14.43 -25.38 -4.45
C PRO A 351 15.24 -24.57 -3.44
N PHE A 352 14.64 -24.15 -2.33
CA PHE A 352 15.34 -23.44 -1.26
C PHE A 352 16.27 -24.37 -0.48
N ILE A 353 15.82 -25.59 -0.18
CA ILE A 353 16.63 -26.62 0.48
C ILE A 353 17.83 -26.97 -0.38
N PHE A 354 17.64 -27.15 -1.68
CA PHE A 354 18.73 -27.43 -2.63
C PHE A 354 19.71 -26.27 -2.75
N ALA A 355 19.21 -25.01 -2.77
CA ALA A 355 20.08 -23.85 -2.79
C ALA A 355 20.90 -23.70 -1.49
N LEU A 356 20.34 -24.12 -0.34
CA LEU A 356 21.05 -24.13 0.94
C LEU A 356 22.03 -25.31 1.09
N ASP A 357 21.94 -26.35 0.29
CA ASP A 357 22.81 -27.54 0.31
C ASP A 357 24.11 -27.25 -0.45
N PRO A 358 25.28 -27.18 0.23
CA PRO A 358 26.55 -26.94 -0.43
C PRO A 358 26.93 -28.01 -1.43
N SER A 359 26.45 -29.26 -1.27
CA SER A 359 26.78 -30.37 -2.16
C SER A 359 26.10 -30.25 -3.52
N LYS A 360 24.97 -29.56 -3.58
CA LYS A 360 24.19 -29.32 -4.82
C LYS A 360 24.59 -28.02 -5.53
N ASN A 361 25.40 -27.16 -4.91
CA ASN A 361 25.86 -25.92 -5.47
C ASN A 361 27.13 -26.14 -6.33
N THR A 362 27.12 -25.64 -7.55
CA THR A 362 28.26 -25.77 -8.48
C THR A 362 29.57 -25.17 -7.93
N SER A 363 29.45 -24.14 -7.11
CA SER A 363 30.57 -23.43 -6.48
C SER A 363 31.05 -24.05 -5.17
N LYS A 364 30.34 -25.04 -4.64
CA LYS A 364 30.55 -25.63 -3.27
C LYS A 364 30.58 -24.60 -2.11
N HIS A 365 30.13 -23.38 -2.38
CA HIS A 365 30.04 -22.34 -1.33
C HIS A 365 28.78 -22.48 -0.53
N VAL A 366 28.90 -22.29 0.78
CA VAL A 366 27.76 -22.26 1.70
C VAL A 366 27.05 -20.91 1.57
N LEU A 367 25.87 -20.91 0.96
CA LEU A 367 25.01 -19.74 0.93
C LEU A 367 24.48 -19.44 2.33
N CYS A 368 24.31 -18.15 2.65
CA CYS A 368 23.81 -17.70 3.95
C CYS A 368 24.52 -18.40 5.12
N SER A 369 25.84 -18.31 5.20
CA SER A 369 26.65 -18.97 6.25
C SER A 369 26.24 -18.55 7.68
N LYS A 370 25.57 -17.39 7.84
CA LYS A 370 25.07 -16.88 9.12
C LYS A 370 23.66 -17.40 9.46
N LEU A 371 23.03 -18.20 8.60
CA LEU A 371 21.70 -18.74 8.83
C LEU A 371 21.70 -19.64 10.07
N LYS A 372 20.84 -19.32 11.04
CA LYS A 372 20.69 -20.03 12.31
C LYS A 372 19.38 -20.78 12.38
N ASN A 373 18.29 -20.16 11.92
CA ASN A 373 16.95 -20.66 12.11
C ASN A 373 16.28 -20.87 10.75
N LEU A 374 15.77 -22.07 10.53
CA LEU A 374 14.95 -22.42 9.37
C LEU A 374 13.57 -22.82 9.88
N VAL A 375 12.54 -22.15 9.38
CA VAL A 375 11.14 -22.48 9.69
C VAL A 375 10.45 -22.83 8.38
N VAL A 376 9.83 -24.00 8.34
CA VAL A 376 9.14 -24.50 7.15
C VAL A 376 7.70 -24.82 7.50
N TYR A 377 6.78 -24.16 6.82
CA TYR A 377 5.36 -24.46 6.86
C TYR A 377 5.00 -25.31 5.66
N ASN A 378 4.45 -26.48 5.87
CA ASN A 378 3.98 -27.37 4.83
C ASN A 378 2.47 -27.64 5.03
N ASP A 379 1.65 -27.00 4.20
CA ASP A 379 0.20 -27.18 4.15
C ASP A 379 -0.22 -28.27 3.14
N TYR A 380 0.75 -28.81 2.38
CA TYR A 380 0.48 -29.75 1.29
C TYR A 380 0.24 -31.16 1.81
N GLN A 381 -0.63 -31.89 1.10
CA GLN A 381 -0.84 -33.32 1.30
C GLN A 381 0.35 -34.18 0.84
N GLU A 382 1.32 -33.56 0.14
CA GLU A 382 2.53 -34.27 -0.25
C GLU A 382 3.50 -34.38 0.91
N PRO A 383 4.10 -35.56 1.09
CA PRO A 383 5.05 -35.80 2.17
C PRO A 383 6.26 -34.88 2.02
N PHE A 384 6.61 -34.21 3.10
CA PHE A 384 7.80 -33.38 3.17
C PHE A 384 9.06 -34.23 2.87
N ASN A 385 9.93 -33.79 1.96
CA ASN A 385 11.14 -34.53 1.62
C ASN A 385 12.21 -34.38 2.71
N ILE A 386 12.07 -35.15 3.78
CA ILE A 386 12.99 -35.16 4.93
C ILE A 386 14.42 -35.55 4.54
N PRO A 387 14.65 -36.57 3.69
CA PRO A 387 16.01 -36.93 3.26
C PRO A 387 16.83 -35.76 2.72
N ASP A 388 16.27 -34.93 1.87
CA ASP A 388 16.97 -33.74 1.35
C ASP A 388 17.25 -32.71 2.44
N LEU A 389 16.32 -32.51 3.38
CA LEU A 389 16.53 -31.61 4.52
C LEU A 389 17.64 -32.11 5.46
N VAL A 390 17.68 -33.41 5.74
CA VAL A 390 18.74 -34.04 6.54
C VAL A 390 20.09 -33.88 5.84
N ASN A 391 20.15 -34.16 4.52
CA ASN A 391 21.37 -34.02 3.76
C ASN A 391 21.88 -32.57 3.74
N MET A 392 21.02 -31.62 3.49
CA MET A 392 21.34 -30.19 3.56
C MET A 392 21.90 -29.80 4.94
N ALA A 393 21.26 -30.24 6.04
CA ALA A 393 21.68 -29.94 7.40
C ALA A 393 23.06 -30.55 7.70
N LYS A 394 23.31 -31.79 7.27
CA LYS A 394 24.59 -32.49 7.38
C LYS A 394 25.71 -31.77 6.63
N GLU A 395 25.48 -31.45 5.35
CA GLU A 395 26.46 -30.78 4.52
C GLU A 395 26.79 -29.38 5.04
N ARG A 396 25.79 -28.62 5.53
CA ARG A 396 26.05 -27.33 6.17
C ARG A 396 26.86 -27.46 7.45
N ALA A 397 26.56 -28.44 8.31
CA ALA A 397 27.29 -28.70 9.53
C ALA A 397 28.76 -29.06 9.24
N SER A 398 29.00 -29.92 8.23
CA SER A 398 30.35 -30.32 7.77
C SER A 398 31.18 -29.15 7.25
N ASN A 399 30.50 -28.14 6.69
CA ASN A 399 31.14 -26.91 6.17
C ASN A 399 31.16 -25.76 7.19
N GLY A 400 30.92 -26.03 8.50
CA GLY A 400 31.02 -25.04 9.55
C GLY A 400 29.86 -24.05 9.67
N ALA A 401 28.76 -24.27 8.93
CA ALA A 401 27.58 -23.42 8.93
C ALA A 401 26.34 -24.12 9.53
N LYS A 402 26.54 -24.82 10.64
CA LYS A 402 25.53 -25.60 11.36
C LYS A 402 24.32 -24.71 11.72
N LEU A 403 23.12 -25.21 11.43
CA LEU A 403 21.87 -24.59 11.87
C LEU A 403 21.68 -24.75 13.38
N TYR A 404 21.15 -23.70 14.00
CA TYR A 404 20.77 -23.75 15.41
C TYR A 404 19.40 -24.41 15.58
N SER A 405 18.40 -24.00 14.78
CA SER A 405 17.07 -24.58 14.87
C SER A 405 16.46 -24.86 13.49
N ILE A 406 15.71 -25.97 13.43
CA ILE A 406 14.74 -26.23 12.37
C ILE A 406 13.37 -26.41 13.05
N THR A 407 12.40 -25.62 12.65
CA THR A 407 11.00 -25.75 13.05
C THR A 407 10.18 -26.18 11.85
N LEU A 408 9.51 -27.31 11.95
CA LEU A 408 8.63 -27.86 10.94
C LEU A 408 7.17 -27.71 11.42
N VAL A 409 6.36 -26.98 10.67
CA VAL A 409 4.93 -26.83 10.96
C VAL A 409 4.17 -27.55 9.85
N ILE A 410 3.54 -28.67 10.20
CA ILE A 410 3.01 -29.64 9.24
C ILE A 410 1.51 -29.82 9.48
N ARG A 411 0.75 -29.84 8.39
CA ARG A 411 -0.67 -30.18 8.39
C ARG A 411 -0.81 -31.70 8.17
N GLY A 412 -1.42 -32.39 9.11
CA GLY A 412 -1.64 -33.84 9.03
C GLY A 412 -0.77 -34.66 9.97
N GLU A 413 -0.32 -35.84 9.52
CA GLU A 413 0.48 -36.74 10.35
C GLU A 413 1.86 -36.13 10.66
N LEU A 414 2.24 -36.20 11.94
CA LEU A 414 3.55 -35.82 12.41
C LEU A 414 4.63 -36.71 11.77
N LEU A 415 5.81 -36.16 11.57
CA LEU A 415 6.97 -36.87 11.08
C LEU A 415 7.29 -38.12 11.93
N TYR A 416 7.84 -39.14 11.30
CA TYR A 416 8.36 -40.29 12.00
C TYR A 416 9.46 -39.87 12.97
N GLU A 417 9.48 -40.43 14.15
CA GLU A 417 10.51 -40.12 15.17
C GLU A 417 11.94 -40.33 14.66
N GLU A 418 12.14 -41.35 13.81
CA GLU A 418 13.45 -41.60 13.16
C GLU A 418 13.98 -40.42 12.36
N ASP A 419 13.11 -39.74 11.64
CA ASP A 419 13.54 -38.59 10.78
C ASP A 419 13.88 -37.37 11.64
N VAL A 420 13.14 -37.16 12.72
CA VAL A 420 13.46 -36.11 13.71
C VAL A 420 14.79 -36.42 14.40
N LEU A 421 15.09 -37.70 14.70
CA LEU A 421 16.37 -38.11 15.29
C LEU A 421 17.54 -37.85 14.34
N LYS A 422 17.41 -38.20 13.05
CA LYS A 422 18.43 -37.91 12.01
C LYS A 422 18.73 -36.41 11.90
N LEU A 423 17.71 -35.56 11.95
CA LEU A 423 17.90 -34.08 11.93
C LEU A 423 18.64 -33.62 13.19
N LYS A 424 18.32 -34.14 14.36
CA LYS A 424 18.99 -33.79 15.63
C LYS A 424 20.47 -34.11 15.68
N GLU A 425 20.97 -35.00 14.85
CA GLU A 425 22.42 -35.26 14.72
C GLU A 425 23.16 -34.04 14.14
N HIS A 426 22.50 -33.28 13.25
CA HIS A 426 23.12 -32.21 12.48
C HIS A 426 22.65 -30.80 12.88
N VAL A 427 21.56 -30.69 13.66
CA VAL A 427 20.95 -29.43 14.10
C VAL A 427 20.90 -29.40 15.62
N VAL A 428 21.05 -28.26 16.25
CA VAL A 428 21.03 -28.17 17.72
C VAL A 428 19.62 -28.37 18.28
N HIS A 429 18.63 -27.80 17.63
CA HIS A 429 17.23 -27.86 18.08
C HIS A 429 16.30 -28.16 16.91
N VAL A 430 15.49 -29.22 17.04
CA VAL A 430 14.48 -29.61 16.04
C VAL A 430 13.14 -29.65 16.72
N GLU A 431 12.19 -28.90 16.20
CA GLU A 431 10.83 -28.78 16.68
C GLU A 431 9.84 -29.11 15.57
N CYS A 432 8.85 -29.97 15.89
CA CYS A 432 7.73 -30.26 15.01
C CYS A 432 6.45 -29.78 15.69
N ARG A 433 5.68 -28.95 14.99
CA ARG A 433 4.40 -28.42 15.48
C ARG A 433 3.29 -28.80 14.52
N PRO A 434 2.09 -29.08 15.04
CA PRO A 434 0.92 -29.20 14.19
C PRO A 434 0.59 -27.80 13.61
N TRP A 435 -0.02 -27.78 12.42
CA TRP A 435 -0.57 -26.57 11.83
C TRP A 435 -1.87 -26.21 12.58
N GLU A 436 -1.85 -25.15 13.36
CA GLU A 436 -3.03 -24.70 14.13
C GLU A 436 -3.79 -23.57 13.40
N SER A 437 -3.08 -22.67 12.75
CA SER A 437 -3.63 -21.58 11.92
C SER A 437 -2.51 -20.96 11.10
N GLU A 438 -2.85 -20.28 10.01
CA GLU A 438 -1.87 -19.39 9.38
C GLU A 438 -1.35 -18.41 10.45
N PRO A 439 -0.01 -18.32 10.61
CA PRO A 439 0.52 -17.26 11.43
C PRO A 439 -0.06 -15.94 10.88
N GLU A 440 -0.56 -15.07 11.76
CA GLU A 440 -0.87 -13.68 11.41
C GLU A 440 0.44 -13.00 10.98
N TRP A 441 0.88 -13.35 9.79
CA TRP A 441 1.88 -12.57 9.10
C TRP A 441 1.19 -11.27 8.80
N ASP A 442 1.59 -10.21 9.52
CA ASP A 442 1.04 -8.87 9.40
C ASP A 442 0.43 -8.70 8.02
N SER A 443 -0.87 -8.79 7.97
CA SER A 443 -1.62 -8.64 6.73
C SER A 443 -1.03 -7.41 6.07
N ILE A 444 -0.37 -7.61 4.92
CA ILE A 444 -0.10 -6.46 4.06
C ILE A 444 -1.45 -5.78 3.99
N PRO A 445 -1.62 -4.58 4.53
CA PRO A 445 -2.92 -3.97 4.51
C PRO A 445 -3.34 -4.02 3.06
N ASP A 446 -4.22 -4.97 2.75
CA ASP A 446 -4.93 -4.95 1.50
C ASP A 446 -5.62 -3.60 1.60
N GLY A 447 -5.04 -2.58 0.98
CA GLY A 447 -5.69 -1.30 0.81
C GLY A 447 -6.90 -1.54 -0.07
N GLY A 448 -7.79 -2.36 0.45
CA GLY A 448 -9.13 -2.58 0.00
C GLY A 448 -9.93 -1.38 0.43
N GLY A 449 -9.89 -0.36 -0.38
CA GLY A 449 -11.02 0.53 -0.51
C GLY A 449 -11.94 -0.16 -1.50
N ASP A 450 -13.07 -0.65 -1.02
CA ASP A 450 -14.25 -0.97 -1.82
C ASP A 450 -14.69 0.24 -2.64
#